data_3bcd613fd8a4b159b1ff33ef333e67e2
#
_entry.id   3bcd613fd8a4b159b1ff33ef333e67e2
#
_cell.length_a   1.000
_cell.length_b   1.000
_cell.length_c   1.000
_cell.angle_alpha   90.00
_cell.angle_beta   90.00
_cell.angle_gamma   90.00
#
_symmetry.space_group_name_H-M   'P 1'
#
loop_
_entity.id
_entity.type
_entity.pdbx_description
1 polymer ?
#
loop_
_entity_poly.entity_id
_entity_poly.type
_entity_poly.pdbx_seq_one_letter_code
_entity_poly.pdbx_strand_id
1 'polypeptide(L)'
;MKWTLAAVAAGCVASAALAQHGPIARARQVTASYTFDLVPSPDGRSAVLIRIVGGREQLFTMNMDGSGERQITREDADHEDPVWSPDGRRIAFVLVKDGRKVVTLINPDGTGAEAVTPANHSAIHPSFTPDGRAILYCTDDDLRPPEKNESEIYSIDLASKKVTTLISGGVNTFPVMSPDARKIAYRKIIGDMNSEVFVANADGSNPQNLTRHWTFEGWPAWSPDGKTIAYAGNRGNAGYQIFLMDADGGNPRLVAATEGRGTSPKWAPDGKTIFFTVCRESQERRGCDIMAAAL
;
A
#
# COMPACT_ATOMS: atom_id res chain seq x y z
N MET A 1 14.31 47.53 34.33
CA MET A 1 14.67 46.49 33.35
C MET A 1 13.37 45.80 32.88
N LYS A 2 12.90 46.16 31.69
CA LYS A 2 11.70 45.61 31.08
C LYS A 2 12.17 44.51 30.11
N TRP A 3 11.75 43.27 30.34
CA TRP A 3 11.94 42.16 29.42
C TRP A 3 10.69 42.04 28.54
N THR A 4 10.83 42.31 27.28
CA THR A 4 9.84 42.07 26.23
C THR A 4 9.93 40.62 25.80
N LEU A 5 8.89 39.83 26.03
CA LEU A 5 8.70 38.51 25.41
C LEU A 5 8.30 38.73 23.95
N ALA A 6 9.19 38.32 23.03
CA ALA A 6 8.84 38.14 21.65
C ALA A 6 8.21 36.77 21.48
N ALA A 7 6.91 36.73 21.16
CA ALA A 7 6.21 35.53 20.79
C ALA A 7 6.62 35.10 19.38
N VAL A 8 7.21 33.92 19.27
CA VAL A 8 7.45 33.24 17.97
C VAL A 8 6.13 32.62 17.54
N ALA A 9 5.46 33.30 16.60
CA ALA A 9 4.36 32.70 15.83
C ALA A 9 4.92 32.08 14.56
N ALA A 10 5.28 30.81 14.63
CA ALA A 10 5.61 30.01 13.46
C ALA A 10 5.03 28.60 13.67
N GLY A 11 3.94 28.29 13.01
CA GLY A 11 3.44 26.92 12.97
C GLY A 11 1.93 26.73 12.85
N CYS A 12 1.24 27.46 11.98
CA CYS A 12 -0.17 27.20 11.72
C CYS A 12 -0.62 27.65 10.33
N VAL A 13 0.10 27.27 9.28
CA VAL A 13 -0.32 27.63 7.90
C VAL A 13 -0.64 26.42 7.01
N ALA A 14 -0.25 25.20 7.39
CA ALA A 14 -0.49 24.02 6.56
C ALA A 14 -1.88 23.37 6.73
N SER A 15 -2.58 23.61 7.85
CA SER A 15 -3.89 22.98 8.11
C SER A 15 -5.07 23.67 7.41
N ALA A 16 -4.93 24.89 6.94
CA ALA A 16 -6.04 25.64 6.36
C ALA A 16 -6.24 25.38 4.84
N ALA A 17 -5.25 24.85 4.13
CA ALA A 17 -5.33 24.67 2.68
C ALA A 17 -6.18 23.46 2.25
N LEU A 18 -6.34 22.43 3.10
CA LEU A 18 -7.13 21.24 2.78
C LEU A 18 -8.64 21.43 2.94
N ALA A 19 -9.07 22.44 3.69
CA ALA A 19 -10.50 22.73 3.91
C ALA A 19 -11.18 23.47 2.75
N GLN A 20 -10.43 23.91 1.73
CA GLN A 20 -10.99 24.74 0.65
C GLN A 20 -11.42 23.99 -0.61
N HIS A 21 -11.07 22.70 -0.76
CA HIS A 21 -11.48 21.90 -1.91
C HIS A 21 -12.15 20.63 -1.44
N GLY A 22 -13.41 20.45 -1.83
CA GLY A 22 -14.13 19.18 -1.64
C GLY A 22 -13.42 18.01 -2.36
N PRO A 23 -13.93 16.77 -2.21
CA PRO A 23 -13.38 15.61 -2.87
C PRO A 23 -13.36 15.79 -4.39
N ILE A 24 -12.27 15.36 -5.07
CA ILE A 24 -12.10 15.52 -6.51
C ILE A 24 -12.89 14.50 -7.33
N ALA A 25 -13.37 13.43 -6.70
CA ALA A 25 -14.14 12.37 -7.35
C ALA A 25 -15.27 11.85 -6.44
N ARG A 26 -16.18 11.07 -7.03
CA ARG A 26 -17.16 10.26 -6.29
C ARG A 26 -16.74 8.81 -6.32
N ALA A 27 -16.67 8.18 -5.16
CA ALA A 27 -16.43 6.76 -5.07
C ALA A 27 -17.72 5.96 -5.33
N ARG A 28 -17.59 4.84 -6.08
CA ARG A 28 -18.63 3.84 -6.23
C ARG A 28 -18.15 2.50 -5.74
N GLN A 29 -19.03 1.70 -5.14
CA GLN A 29 -18.72 0.32 -4.75
C GLN A 29 -18.54 -0.56 -5.98
N VAL A 30 -17.52 -1.41 -5.96
CA VAL A 30 -17.16 -2.32 -7.07
C VAL A 30 -17.51 -3.75 -6.74
N THR A 31 -17.30 -4.17 -5.49
CA THR A 31 -17.56 -5.55 -5.04
C THR A 31 -18.59 -5.58 -3.92
N ALA A 32 -19.25 -6.73 -3.76
CA ALA A 32 -20.04 -7.01 -2.56
C ALA A 32 -19.10 -7.29 -1.37
N SER A 33 -19.64 -7.19 -0.16
CA SER A 33 -18.96 -7.33 1.14
C SER A 33 -17.95 -8.48 1.22
N TYR A 34 -16.96 -8.33 2.11
CA TYR A 34 -15.87 -9.32 2.36
C TYR A 34 -14.80 -9.39 1.27
N THR A 35 -14.49 -8.27 0.64
CA THR A 35 -13.44 -8.17 -0.37
C THR A 35 -12.39 -7.15 0.05
N PHE A 36 -11.12 -7.50 -0.09
CA PHE A 36 -9.99 -6.61 0.21
C PHE A 36 -9.00 -6.57 -0.95
N ASP A 37 -8.18 -5.54 -0.96
CA ASP A 37 -6.98 -5.42 -1.79
C ASP A 37 -7.15 -5.83 -3.26
N LEU A 38 -8.15 -5.25 -3.92
CA LEU A 38 -8.29 -5.43 -5.36
C LEU A 38 -7.13 -4.74 -6.07
N VAL A 39 -6.35 -5.51 -6.83
CA VAL A 39 -5.23 -5.05 -7.64
C VAL A 39 -5.49 -5.35 -9.10
N PRO A 40 -5.67 -4.32 -9.96
CA PRO A 40 -5.81 -4.52 -11.39
C PRO A 40 -4.57 -5.16 -12.02
N SER A 41 -4.76 -6.03 -13.01
CA SER A 41 -3.67 -6.54 -13.83
C SER A 41 -3.04 -5.43 -14.68
N PRO A 42 -1.77 -5.54 -15.09
CA PRO A 42 -1.09 -4.50 -15.87
C PRO A 42 -1.77 -4.16 -17.21
N ASP A 43 -2.50 -5.10 -17.80
CA ASP A 43 -3.28 -4.88 -19.03
C ASP A 43 -4.69 -4.29 -18.78
N GLY A 44 -5.08 -4.12 -17.50
CA GLY A 44 -6.36 -3.57 -17.09
C GLY A 44 -7.57 -4.45 -17.37
N ARG A 45 -7.39 -5.74 -17.75
CA ARG A 45 -8.50 -6.63 -18.09
C ARG A 45 -9.00 -7.46 -16.92
N SER A 46 -8.12 -7.76 -15.97
CA SER A 46 -8.40 -8.62 -14.82
C SER A 46 -8.00 -7.92 -13.52
N ALA A 47 -8.37 -8.52 -12.41
CA ALA A 47 -7.88 -8.14 -11.09
C ALA A 47 -7.59 -9.38 -10.24
N VAL A 48 -6.67 -9.25 -9.29
CA VAL A 48 -6.55 -10.15 -8.14
C VAL A 48 -7.14 -9.46 -6.92
N LEU A 49 -7.78 -10.22 -6.05
CA LEU A 49 -8.41 -9.72 -4.83
C LEU A 49 -8.40 -10.80 -3.73
N ILE A 50 -8.65 -10.37 -2.50
CA ILE A 50 -8.75 -11.25 -1.35
C ILE A 50 -10.22 -11.42 -0.96
N ARG A 51 -10.62 -12.67 -0.66
CA ARG A 51 -11.88 -13.01 0.02
C ARG A 51 -11.64 -13.92 1.21
N ILE A 52 -12.52 -13.85 2.19
CA ILE A 52 -12.51 -14.79 3.32
C ILE A 52 -13.31 -16.03 2.94
N VAL A 53 -12.66 -17.19 2.93
CA VAL A 53 -13.25 -18.50 2.70
C VAL A 53 -12.87 -19.43 3.86
N GLY A 54 -13.85 -19.99 4.55
CA GLY A 54 -13.58 -20.86 5.70
C GLY A 54 -12.81 -20.20 6.86
N GLY A 55 -12.87 -18.86 6.97
CA GLY A 55 -12.14 -18.10 7.98
C GLY A 55 -10.70 -17.74 7.58
N ARG A 56 -10.28 -18.08 6.36
CA ARG A 56 -8.95 -17.77 5.79
C ARG A 56 -9.05 -16.76 4.67
N GLU A 57 -8.05 -15.91 4.56
CA GLU A 57 -7.86 -15.02 3.41
C GLU A 57 -7.38 -15.84 2.21
N GLN A 58 -8.12 -15.78 1.10
CA GLN A 58 -7.83 -16.52 -0.10
C GLN A 58 -7.79 -15.60 -1.32
N LEU A 59 -6.91 -15.88 -2.26
CA LEU A 59 -6.79 -15.11 -3.49
C LEU A 59 -7.79 -15.59 -4.54
N PHE A 60 -8.37 -14.60 -5.21
CA PHE A 60 -9.27 -14.77 -6.35
C PHE A 60 -8.78 -13.92 -7.51
N THR A 61 -9.01 -14.37 -8.71
CA THR A 61 -8.91 -13.55 -9.92
C THR A 61 -10.30 -13.35 -10.52
N MET A 62 -10.54 -12.22 -11.18
CA MET A 62 -11.77 -11.92 -11.92
C MET A 62 -11.49 -10.96 -13.07
N ASN A 63 -12.39 -10.86 -14.03
CA ASN A 63 -12.39 -9.80 -15.03
C ASN A 63 -12.76 -8.44 -14.37
N MET A 64 -12.29 -7.33 -14.94
CA MET A 64 -12.59 -5.99 -14.39
C MET A 64 -14.08 -5.60 -14.47
N ASP A 65 -14.89 -6.31 -15.25
CA ASP A 65 -16.36 -6.18 -15.27
C ASP A 65 -17.06 -6.99 -14.15
N GLY A 66 -16.30 -7.71 -13.32
CA GLY A 66 -16.78 -8.54 -12.23
C GLY A 66 -17.14 -9.99 -12.64
N SER A 67 -17.04 -10.34 -13.92
CA SER A 67 -17.28 -11.69 -14.40
C SER A 67 -16.05 -12.61 -14.22
N GLY A 68 -16.23 -13.90 -14.37
CA GLY A 68 -15.13 -14.87 -14.41
C GLY A 68 -14.37 -15.03 -13.10
N GLU A 69 -14.99 -14.70 -11.97
CA GLU A 69 -14.35 -14.83 -10.65
C GLU A 69 -13.95 -16.29 -10.39
N ARG A 70 -12.69 -16.48 -9.97
CA ARG A 70 -12.11 -17.78 -9.71
C ARG A 70 -11.16 -17.74 -8.53
N GLN A 71 -11.34 -18.65 -7.56
CA GLN A 71 -10.41 -18.87 -6.47
C GLN A 71 -9.11 -19.53 -6.99
N ILE A 72 -7.96 -18.95 -6.64
CA ILE A 72 -6.64 -19.44 -7.08
C ILE A 72 -5.80 -20.05 -5.95
N THR A 73 -6.16 -19.82 -4.68
CA THR A 73 -5.54 -20.47 -3.51
C THR A 73 -6.58 -21.19 -2.68
N ARG A 74 -6.22 -22.34 -2.04
CA ARG A 74 -7.17 -23.18 -1.29
C ARG A 74 -6.59 -23.85 -0.06
N GLU A 75 -5.32 -23.59 0.26
CA GLU A 75 -4.70 -24.20 1.43
C GLU A 75 -5.19 -23.55 2.74
N ASP A 76 -5.05 -24.25 3.86
CA ASP A 76 -5.40 -23.76 5.21
C ASP A 76 -4.32 -22.78 5.70
N ALA A 77 -4.28 -21.63 5.06
CA ALA A 77 -3.34 -20.53 5.31
C ALA A 77 -3.97 -19.21 4.87
N ASP A 78 -3.47 -18.09 5.37
CA ASP A 78 -3.87 -16.77 4.89
C ASP A 78 -2.96 -16.29 3.76
N HIS A 79 -3.54 -15.61 2.79
CA HIS A 79 -2.86 -15.10 1.59
C HIS A 79 -3.11 -13.60 1.53
N GLU A 80 -2.09 -12.82 1.92
CA GLU A 80 -2.16 -11.36 2.09
C GLU A 80 -1.41 -10.63 0.98
N ASP A 81 -1.72 -9.34 0.80
CA ASP A 81 -0.96 -8.35 -0.01
C ASP A 81 -0.65 -8.80 -1.46
N PRO A 82 -1.62 -9.23 -2.27
CA PRO A 82 -1.34 -9.65 -3.64
C PRO A 82 -0.91 -8.48 -4.52
N VAL A 83 0.05 -8.73 -5.42
CA VAL A 83 0.48 -7.79 -6.47
C VAL A 83 0.82 -8.54 -7.76
N TRP A 84 0.48 -7.96 -8.91
CA TRP A 84 0.84 -8.50 -10.21
C TRP A 84 2.30 -8.21 -10.57
N SER A 85 2.96 -9.17 -11.24
CA SER A 85 4.19 -8.87 -11.98
C SER A 85 3.89 -7.90 -13.13
N PRO A 86 4.84 -7.02 -13.53
CA PRO A 86 4.61 -6.04 -14.60
C PRO A 86 4.20 -6.65 -15.95
N ASP A 87 4.59 -7.90 -16.22
CA ASP A 87 4.23 -8.64 -17.43
C ASP A 87 2.89 -9.39 -17.32
N GLY A 88 2.23 -9.33 -16.14
CA GLY A 88 0.95 -9.98 -15.88
C GLY A 88 0.99 -11.51 -15.77
N ARG A 89 2.20 -12.12 -15.76
CA ARG A 89 2.34 -13.59 -15.78
C ARG A 89 2.36 -14.22 -14.40
N ARG A 90 2.69 -13.45 -13.35
CA ARG A 90 2.77 -13.92 -11.96
C ARG A 90 2.05 -12.96 -11.04
N ILE A 91 1.64 -13.49 -9.89
CA ILE A 91 1.14 -12.75 -8.75
C ILE A 91 2.08 -13.05 -7.57
N ALA A 92 2.63 -12.02 -6.94
CA ALA A 92 3.30 -12.16 -5.65
C ALA A 92 2.29 -11.91 -4.53
N PHE A 93 2.41 -12.62 -3.44
CA PHE A 93 1.56 -12.48 -2.26
C PHE A 93 2.32 -12.94 -1.01
N VAL A 94 1.80 -12.62 0.16
CA VAL A 94 2.32 -13.11 1.43
C VAL A 94 1.56 -14.36 1.83
N LEU A 95 2.24 -15.50 1.90
CA LEU A 95 1.70 -16.72 2.50
C LEU A 95 1.95 -16.68 4.00
N VAL A 96 0.87 -16.73 4.79
CA VAL A 96 0.91 -16.75 6.25
C VAL A 96 0.53 -18.15 6.75
N LYS A 97 1.54 -18.89 7.19
CA LYS A 97 1.35 -20.27 7.66
C LYS A 97 2.21 -20.55 8.90
N ASP A 98 1.60 -21.13 9.92
CA ASP A 98 2.27 -21.49 11.19
C ASP A 98 3.03 -20.31 11.81
N GLY A 99 2.46 -19.09 11.72
CA GLY A 99 3.05 -17.85 12.22
C GLY A 99 4.23 -17.29 11.38
N ARG A 100 4.52 -17.91 10.23
CA ARG A 100 5.56 -17.44 9.30
C ARG A 100 4.92 -16.70 8.12
N LYS A 101 5.60 -15.66 7.65
CA LYS A 101 5.19 -14.86 6.50
C LYS A 101 6.26 -14.94 5.43
N VAL A 102 5.87 -15.43 4.25
CA VAL A 102 6.79 -15.66 3.14
C VAL A 102 6.19 -15.09 1.87
N VAL A 103 6.94 -14.23 1.18
CA VAL A 103 6.52 -13.79 -0.17
C VAL A 103 6.61 -14.98 -1.12
N THR A 104 5.49 -15.28 -1.74
CA THR A 104 5.30 -16.41 -2.65
C THR A 104 4.82 -15.90 -4.01
N LEU A 105 5.32 -16.48 -5.09
CA LEU A 105 4.83 -16.27 -6.45
C LEU A 105 3.85 -17.37 -6.85
N ILE A 106 2.81 -17.00 -7.61
CA ILE A 106 1.85 -17.96 -8.18
C ILE A 106 1.44 -17.50 -9.58
N ASN A 107 1.07 -18.43 -10.46
CA ASN A 107 0.46 -18.07 -11.74
C ASN A 107 -0.99 -17.59 -11.54
N PRO A 108 -1.54 -16.75 -12.41
CA PRO A 108 -2.93 -16.30 -12.31
C PRO A 108 -3.96 -17.43 -12.35
N ASP A 109 -3.57 -18.60 -12.80
CA ASP A 109 -4.39 -19.81 -12.81
C ASP A 109 -4.30 -20.63 -11.52
N GLY A 110 -3.53 -20.20 -10.53
CA GLY A 110 -3.34 -20.87 -9.25
C GLY A 110 -2.30 -21.99 -9.26
N THR A 111 -1.57 -22.15 -10.36
CA THR A 111 -0.47 -23.13 -10.48
C THR A 111 0.89 -22.50 -10.19
N GLY A 112 1.93 -23.31 -10.00
CA GLY A 112 3.31 -22.86 -9.94
C GLY A 112 3.64 -22.00 -8.73
N ALA A 113 3.07 -22.28 -7.56
CA ALA A 113 3.41 -21.60 -6.32
C ALA A 113 4.88 -21.83 -5.96
N GLU A 114 5.63 -20.75 -5.69
CA GLU A 114 7.05 -20.75 -5.39
C GLU A 114 7.38 -19.72 -4.31
N ALA A 115 7.93 -20.16 -3.16
CA ALA A 115 8.44 -19.26 -2.14
C ALA A 115 9.66 -18.47 -2.65
N VAL A 116 9.66 -17.16 -2.43
CA VAL A 116 10.70 -16.26 -2.95
C VAL A 116 11.64 -15.79 -1.85
N THR A 117 11.09 -15.31 -0.74
CA THR A 117 11.90 -14.74 0.34
C THR A 117 12.47 -15.84 1.26
N PRO A 118 13.63 -15.59 1.90
CA PRO A 118 14.20 -16.51 2.88
C PRO A 118 13.23 -16.81 4.03
N ALA A 119 13.20 -18.05 4.47
CA ALA A 119 12.31 -18.51 5.54
C ALA A 119 12.56 -17.87 6.93
N ASN A 120 13.73 -17.26 7.12
CA ASN A 120 14.09 -16.52 8.33
C ASN A 120 13.68 -15.04 8.29
N HIS A 121 13.16 -14.55 7.16
CA HIS A 121 12.53 -13.23 7.07
C HIS A 121 11.01 -13.39 7.19
N SER A 122 10.38 -12.67 8.11
CA SER A 122 8.94 -12.54 8.14
C SER A 122 8.52 -11.46 7.15
N ALA A 123 8.47 -11.81 5.87
CA ALA A 123 8.37 -10.87 4.75
C ALA A 123 6.92 -10.49 4.46
N ILE A 124 6.66 -9.18 4.37
CA ILE A 124 5.33 -8.58 4.11
C ILE A 124 5.41 -7.47 3.06
N HIS A 125 4.25 -7.04 2.56
CA HIS A 125 4.04 -5.93 1.62
C HIS A 125 4.94 -6.00 0.38
N PRO A 126 4.85 -7.08 -0.41
CA PRO A 126 5.65 -7.23 -1.63
C PRO A 126 5.26 -6.20 -2.69
N SER A 127 6.24 -5.74 -3.45
CA SER A 127 6.02 -4.98 -4.69
C SER A 127 7.10 -5.31 -5.72
N PHE A 128 6.73 -5.46 -6.98
CA PHE A 128 7.70 -5.70 -8.04
C PHE A 128 8.46 -4.44 -8.42
N THR A 129 9.72 -4.59 -8.84
CA THR A 129 10.39 -3.56 -9.65
C THR A 129 9.71 -3.43 -11.01
N PRO A 130 9.73 -2.25 -11.67
CA PRO A 130 9.07 -2.04 -12.97
C PRO A 130 9.53 -2.99 -14.08
N ASP A 131 10.77 -3.49 -14.01
CA ASP A 131 11.32 -4.47 -14.95
C ASP A 131 10.96 -5.93 -14.59
N GLY A 132 10.30 -6.15 -13.46
CA GLY A 132 9.88 -7.47 -12.97
C GLY A 132 11.01 -8.38 -12.49
N ARG A 133 12.25 -7.89 -12.39
CA ARG A 133 13.42 -8.70 -12.02
C ARG A 133 13.61 -8.89 -10.52
N ALA A 134 13.04 -8.00 -9.73
CA ALA A 134 13.14 -8.06 -8.28
C ALA A 134 11.80 -7.76 -7.60
N ILE A 135 11.71 -8.16 -6.34
CA ILE A 135 10.62 -7.81 -5.43
C ILE A 135 11.19 -7.01 -4.27
N LEU A 136 10.58 -5.87 -3.97
CA LEU A 136 10.76 -5.15 -2.73
C LEU A 136 9.80 -5.73 -1.70
N TYR A 137 10.26 -5.85 -0.46
CA TYR A 137 9.43 -6.26 0.68
C TYR A 137 9.96 -5.64 1.97
N CYS A 138 9.19 -5.68 3.03
CA CYS A 138 9.67 -5.35 4.36
C CYS A 138 9.42 -6.51 5.32
N THR A 139 9.98 -6.44 6.53
CA THR A 139 9.81 -7.46 7.55
C THR A 139 8.84 -7.00 8.64
N ASP A 140 8.19 -7.94 9.31
CA ASP A 140 7.36 -7.67 10.49
C ASP A 140 7.89 -8.36 11.76
N ASP A 141 9.12 -8.87 11.73
CA ASP A 141 9.71 -9.62 12.83
C ASP A 141 9.67 -8.84 14.15
N ASP A 142 9.85 -7.51 14.08
CA ASP A 142 9.85 -6.61 15.22
C ASP A 142 8.63 -5.69 15.31
N LEU A 143 7.57 -5.98 14.52
CA LEU A 143 6.31 -5.20 14.58
C LEU A 143 5.35 -5.65 15.69
N ARG A 144 5.71 -6.63 16.49
CA ARG A 144 4.87 -7.15 17.57
C ARG A 144 4.98 -6.28 18.82
N PRO A 145 3.84 -5.93 19.47
CA PRO A 145 3.89 -5.24 20.75
C PRO A 145 4.64 -6.08 21.82
N PRO A 146 5.41 -5.44 22.73
CA PRO A 146 5.57 -3.99 22.89
C PRO A 146 6.66 -3.34 22.01
N GLU A 147 7.41 -4.12 21.24
CA GLU A 147 8.63 -3.69 20.56
C GLU A 147 8.45 -3.57 19.06
N LYS A 148 7.79 -2.51 18.59
CA LYS A 148 7.78 -2.14 17.17
C LYS A 148 9.01 -1.30 16.85
N ASN A 149 10.19 -1.91 16.89
CA ASN A 149 11.41 -1.12 16.85
C ASN A 149 12.03 -1.01 15.47
N GLU A 150 11.93 -2.05 14.63
CA GLU A 150 12.56 -2.06 13.33
C GLU A 150 11.76 -2.84 12.30
N SER A 151 11.66 -2.31 11.10
CA SER A 151 11.26 -2.99 9.89
C SER A 151 12.06 -2.38 8.75
N GLU A 152 12.84 -3.19 8.09
CA GLU A 152 13.70 -2.77 7.00
C GLU A 152 13.04 -3.07 5.65
N ILE A 153 13.40 -2.29 4.64
CA ILE A 153 13.01 -2.55 3.26
C ILE A 153 14.15 -3.25 2.54
N TYR A 154 13.82 -4.40 1.98
CA TYR A 154 14.72 -5.25 1.21
C TYR A 154 14.31 -5.30 -0.26
N SER A 155 15.26 -5.67 -1.09
CA SER A 155 15.05 -6.13 -2.46
C SER A 155 15.57 -7.53 -2.61
N ILE A 156 14.83 -8.42 -3.26
CA ILE A 156 15.29 -9.75 -3.65
C ILE A 156 15.27 -9.88 -5.17
N ASP A 157 16.43 -10.15 -5.77
CA ASP A 157 16.55 -10.48 -7.18
C ASP A 157 15.99 -11.90 -7.44
N LEU A 158 15.04 -12.01 -8.36
CA LEU A 158 14.30 -13.25 -8.57
C LEU A 158 15.11 -14.36 -9.21
N ALA A 159 16.14 -14.02 -9.99
CA ALA A 159 17.00 -14.99 -10.65
C ALA A 159 18.10 -15.50 -9.73
N SER A 160 18.84 -14.60 -9.08
CA SER A 160 19.97 -14.96 -8.21
C SER A 160 19.58 -15.24 -6.77
N LYS A 161 18.36 -14.88 -6.37
CA LYS A 161 17.85 -14.91 -4.98
C LYS A 161 18.69 -14.07 -4.01
N LYS A 162 19.49 -13.13 -4.54
CA LYS A 162 20.26 -12.20 -3.73
C LYS A 162 19.35 -11.19 -3.05
N VAL A 163 19.47 -11.12 -1.72
CA VAL A 163 18.78 -10.10 -0.89
C VAL A 163 19.73 -8.92 -0.69
N THR A 164 19.19 -7.72 -0.78
CA THR A 164 19.87 -6.45 -0.53
C THR A 164 19.01 -5.58 0.35
N THR A 165 19.54 -5.06 1.46
CA THR A 165 18.87 -4.04 2.27
C THR A 165 18.92 -2.71 1.54
N LEU A 166 17.77 -2.07 1.35
CA LEU A 166 17.66 -0.76 0.71
C LEU A 166 17.46 0.35 1.74
N ILE A 167 16.55 0.16 2.70
CA ILE A 167 16.23 1.17 3.71
C ILE A 167 16.24 0.51 5.08
N SER A 168 17.03 1.07 6.00
CA SER A 168 17.16 0.61 7.38
C SER A 168 16.92 1.75 8.38
N GLY A 169 16.82 1.38 9.65
CA GLY A 169 16.64 2.32 10.76
C GLY A 169 15.20 2.78 10.96
N GLY A 170 14.56 2.22 11.98
CA GLY A 170 13.17 2.42 12.35
C GLY A 170 12.20 1.54 11.56
N VAL A 171 10.92 1.82 11.68
CA VAL A 171 9.86 1.00 11.07
C VAL A 171 9.49 1.55 9.69
N ASN A 172 9.94 0.85 8.64
CA ASN A 172 9.73 1.19 7.24
C ASN A 172 8.90 0.10 6.55
N THR A 173 7.74 0.44 5.98
CA THR A 173 6.77 -0.52 5.43
C THR A 173 6.15 -0.05 4.13
N PHE A 174 5.45 -0.94 3.42
CA PHE A 174 4.76 -0.65 2.16
C PHE A 174 5.67 -0.04 1.08
N PRO A 175 6.82 -0.66 0.75
CA PRO A 175 7.69 -0.14 -0.28
C PRO A 175 7.05 -0.28 -1.66
N VAL A 176 7.16 0.75 -2.49
CA VAL A 176 6.75 0.72 -3.90
C VAL A 176 7.71 1.55 -4.74
N MET A 177 8.25 0.95 -5.81
CA MET A 177 9.16 1.63 -6.72
C MET A 177 8.39 2.50 -7.72
N SER A 178 8.93 3.67 -8.05
CA SER A 178 8.37 4.53 -9.11
C SER A 178 8.44 3.84 -10.48
N PRO A 179 7.54 4.16 -11.43
CA PRO A 179 7.53 3.51 -12.75
C PRO A 179 8.83 3.64 -13.56
N ASP A 180 9.59 4.70 -13.31
CA ASP A 180 10.91 4.94 -13.92
C ASP A 180 12.07 4.25 -13.19
N ALA A 181 11.77 3.47 -12.15
CA ALA A 181 12.71 2.75 -11.30
C ALA A 181 13.76 3.62 -10.56
N ARG A 182 13.52 4.95 -10.41
CA ARG A 182 14.49 5.86 -9.79
C ARG A 182 14.23 6.14 -8.32
N LYS A 183 12.99 5.92 -7.84
CA LYS A 183 12.56 6.24 -6.48
C LYS A 183 11.82 5.10 -5.83
N ILE A 184 11.83 5.06 -4.50
CA ILE A 184 11.02 4.18 -3.67
C ILE A 184 10.16 5.06 -2.78
N ALA A 185 8.83 4.92 -2.87
CA ALA A 185 7.92 5.47 -1.87
C ALA A 185 7.64 4.39 -0.81
N TYR A 186 7.53 4.80 0.44
CA TYR A 186 7.28 3.89 1.55
C TYR A 186 6.65 4.62 2.73
N ARG A 187 6.05 3.89 3.65
CA ARG A 187 5.61 4.42 4.94
C ARG A 187 6.71 4.29 5.95
N LYS A 188 7.00 5.35 6.70
CA LYS A 188 7.85 5.34 7.88
C LYS A 188 7.04 5.71 9.12
N ILE A 189 7.09 4.88 10.17
CA ILE A 189 6.54 5.21 11.47
C ILE A 189 7.55 6.10 12.19
N ILE A 190 7.10 7.26 12.65
CA ILE A 190 7.95 8.28 13.29
C ILE A 190 7.56 8.59 14.75
N GLY A 191 6.57 7.86 15.27
CA GLY A 191 6.09 7.96 16.65
C GLY A 191 4.91 7.03 16.90
N ASP A 192 4.46 6.92 18.14
CA ASP A 192 3.43 5.96 18.55
C ASP A 192 2.10 6.11 17.79
N MET A 193 1.75 7.31 17.39
CA MET A 193 0.51 7.63 16.66
C MET A 193 0.76 8.37 15.37
N ASN A 194 1.97 8.27 14.81
CA ASN A 194 2.34 8.99 13.60
C ASN A 194 3.13 8.10 12.63
N SER A 195 2.72 8.12 11.38
CA SER A 195 3.47 7.59 10.26
C SER A 195 3.30 8.48 9.04
N GLU A 196 4.34 8.53 8.21
CA GLU A 196 4.43 9.44 7.07
C GLU A 196 4.80 8.69 5.81
N VAL A 197 4.44 9.26 4.67
CA VAL A 197 4.94 8.81 3.37
C VAL A 197 6.28 9.46 3.08
N PHE A 198 7.28 8.62 2.87
CA PHE A 198 8.63 9.01 2.47
C PHE A 198 8.91 8.60 1.03
N VAL A 199 9.83 9.30 0.40
CA VAL A 199 10.44 8.89 -0.87
C VAL A 199 11.96 8.94 -0.74
N ALA A 200 12.63 7.87 -1.20
CA ALA A 200 14.08 7.78 -1.30
C ALA A 200 14.51 7.52 -2.76
N ASN A 201 15.81 7.60 -3.05
CA ASN A 201 16.36 7.06 -4.28
C ASN A 201 16.18 5.52 -4.33
N ALA A 202 16.29 4.92 -5.51
CA ALA A 202 16.12 3.47 -5.68
C ALA A 202 17.11 2.61 -4.87
N ASP A 203 18.26 3.18 -4.52
CA ASP A 203 19.27 2.57 -3.65
C ASP A 203 19.03 2.83 -2.15
N GLY A 204 17.90 3.48 -1.79
CA GLY A 204 17.53 3.85 -0.43
C GLY A 204 18.16 5.14 0.08
N SER A 205 19.04 5.77 -0.67
CA SER A 205 19.68 7.03 -0.28
C SER A 205 18.72 8.22 -0.34
N ASN A 206 19.07 9.31 0.36
CA ASN A 206 18.38 10.59 0.33
C ASN A 206 16.86 10.52 0.63
N PRO A 207 16.45 9.94 1.78
CA PRO A 207 15.03 9.85 2.16
C PRO A 207 14.44 11.24 2.44
N GLN A 208 13.27 11.50 1.88
CA GLN A 208 12.51 12.74 2.05
C GLN A 208 11.11 12.42 2.59
N ASN A 209 10.69 13.11 3.66
CA ASN A 209 9.31 13.07 4.13
C ASN A 209 8.44 13.94 3.23
N LEU A 210 7.41 13.35 2.61
CA LEU A 210 6.51 14.07 1.70
C LEU A 210 5.26 14.59 2.38
N THR A 211 4.75 13.92 3.40
CA THR A 211 3.44 14.26 3.95
C THR A 211 3.50 15.25 5.12
N ARG A 212 4.49 15.14 5.99
CA ARG A 212 4.77 16.07 7.11
C ARG A 212 3.54 16.43 7.92
N HIS A 213 2.73 15.44 8.26
CA HIS A 213 1.50 15.60 9.00
C HIS A 213 1.61 14.89 10.36
N TRP A 214 0.82 15.29 11.35
CA TRP A 214 0.89 14.75 12.72
C TRP A 214 0.05 13.48 12.92
N THR A 215 -0.55 12.93 11.88
CA THR A 215 -1.39 11.72 11.92
C THR A 215 -0.80 10.58 11.11
N PHE A 216 -1.52 9.45 11.09
CA PHE A 216 -1.13 8.30 10.28
C PHE A 216 -1.34 8.56 8.79
N GLU A 217 -0.29 8.37 8.01
CA GLU A 217 -0.29 8.36 6.56
C GLU A 217 0.52 7.18 6.03
N GLY A 218 0.05 6.53 4.97
CA GLY A 218 0.72 5.33 4.47
C GLY A 218 0.06 4.74 3.23
N TRP A 219 0.41 3.51 2.90
CA TRP A 219 -0.02 2.80 1.69
C TRP A 219 0.23 3.61 0.41
N PRO A 220 1.46 4.09 0.16
CA PRO A 220 1.72 4.87 -1.04
C PRO A 220 1.56 4.01 -2.30
N ALA A 221 1.05 4.63 -3.36
CA ALA A 221 0.93 4.02 -4.67
C ALA A 221 1.23 5.06 -5.76
N TRP A 222 2.25 4.82 -6.58
CA TRP A 222 2.59 5.67 -7.71
C TRP A 222 1.54 5.58 -8.80
N SER A 223 1.19 6.72 -9.41
CA SER A 223 0.45 6.72 -10.68
C SER A 223 1.28 6.09 -11.79
N PRO A 224 0.66 5.50 -12.83
CA PRO A 224 1.39 4.86 -13.93
C PRO A 224 2.37 5.80 -14.64
N ASP A 225 2.11 7.11 -14.67
CA ASP A 225 3.01 8.12 -15.26
C ASP A 225 4.08 8.65 -14.28
N GLY A 226 4.06 8.18 -13.03
CA GLY A 226 5.02 8.56 -11.98
C GLY A 226 4.90 10.00 -11.47
N LYS A 227 3.87 10.75 -11.84
CA LYS A 227 3.73 12.16 -11.46
C LYS A 227 2.97 12.39 -10.16
N THR A 228 2.19 11.40 -9.73
CA THR A 228 1.30 11.49 -8.59
C THR A 228 1.48 10.28 -7.67
N ILE A 229 1.31 10.47 -6.37
CA ILE A 229 1.26 9.41 -5.37
C ILE A 229 -0.13 9.44 -4.72
N ALA A 230 -0.83 8.30 -4.78
CA ALA A 230 -2.00 8.05 -3.96
C ALA A 230 -1.55 7.50 -2.59
N TYR A 231 -2.23 7.88 -1.52
CA TYR A 231 -1.94 7.37 -0.17
C TYR A 231 -3.19 7.42 0.70
N ALA A 232 -3.21 6.63 1.76
CA ALA A 232 -4.23 6.76 2.79
C ALA A 232 -3.72 7.64 3.92
N GLY A 233 -4.57 8.53 4.43
CA GLY A 233 -4.23 9.45 5.51
C GLY A 233 -5.42 9.73 6.42
N ASN A 234 -5.13 9.99 7.70
CA ASN A 234 -6.15 10.40 8.66
C ASN A 234 -6.06 11.92 8.91
N ARG A 235 -6.45 12.70 7.91
CA ARG A 235 -6.47 14.17 7.99
C ARG A 235 -7.86 14.66 8.39
N GLY A 236 -8.07 14.92 9.66
CA GLY A 236 -9.36 15.33 10.22
C GLY A 236 -10.04 14.20 11.01
N ASN A 237 -11.31 14.36 11.35
CA ASN A 237 -12.02 13.46 12.26
C ASN A 237 -12.77 12.31 11.55
N ALA A 238 -12.57 12.13 10.27
CA ALA A 238 -13.35 11.20 9.43
C ALA A 238 -12.72 9.81 9.27
N GLY A 239 -11.64 9.48 10.02
CA GLY A 239 -10.88 8.25 9.82
C GLY A 239 -9.94 8.33 8.59
N TYR A 240 -9.40 7.19 8.16
CA TYR A 240 -8.53 7.14 6.99
C TYR A 240 -9.31 7.40 5.70
N GLN A 241 -8.81 8.29 4.88
CA GLN A 241 -9.33 8.64 3.57
C GLN A 241 -8.22 8.54 2.51
N ILE A 242 -8.59 8.47 1.24
CA ILE A 242 -7.63 8.41 0.15
C ILE A 242 -7.31 9.81 -0.37
N PHE A 243 -6.04 10.11 -0.41
CA PHE A 243 -5.49 11.37 -0.91
C PHE A 243 -4.60 11.14 -2.12
N LEU A 244 -4.44 12.19 -2.92
CA LEU A 244 -3.39 12.32 -3.93
C LEU A 244 -2.44 13.44 -3.53
N MET A 245 -1.19 13.32 -3.91
CA MET A 245 -0.20 14.40 -3.91
C MET A 245 0.68 14.30 -5.16
N ASP A 246 1.31 15.38 -5.54
CA ASP A 246 2.33 15.37 -6.58
C ASP A 246 3.54 14.54 -6.10
N ALA A 247 4.35 14.04 -7.03
CA ALA A 247 5.49 13.16 -6.72
C ALA A 247 6.54 13.79 -5.77
N ASP A 248 6.53 15.10 -5.63
CA ASP A 248 7.37 15.88 -4.71
C ASP A 248 6.72 16.16 -3.34
N GLY A 249 5.49 15.68 -3.13
CA GLY A 249 4.68 15.90 -1.93
C GLY A 249 3.78 17.14 -1.99
N GLY A 250 3.80 17.90 -3.07
CA GLY A 250 2.95 19.07 -3.28
C GLY A 250 1.49 18.73 -3.51
N ASN A 251 0.62 19.74 -3.41
CA ASN A 251 -0.79 19.69 -3.78
C ASN A 251 -1.59 18.51 -3.21
N PRO A 252 -1.57 18.24 -1.90
CA PRO A 252 -2.36 17.16 -1.33
C PRO A 252 -3.85 17.44 -1.48
N ARG A 253 -4.62 16.47 -2.02
CA ARG A 253 -6.06 16.59 -2.29
C ARG A 253 -6.80 15.31 -1.98
N LEU A 254 -7.99 15.44 -1.40
CA LEU A 254 -8.88 14.31 -1.09
C LEU A 254 -9.45 13.72 -2.39
N VAL A 255 -9.33 12.40 -2.56
CA VAL A 255 -9.92 11.70 -3.73
C VAL A 255 -11.43 11.64 -3.62
N ALA A 256 -11.91 10.98 -2.57
CA ALA A 256 -13.34 10.83 -2.32
C ALA A 256 -13.57 10.70 -0.80
N ALA A 257 -14.64 11.33 -0.32
CA ALA A 257 -15.10 11.11 1.04
C ALA A 257 -15.83 9.76 1.12
N THR A 258 -15.50 8.94 2.11
CA THR A 258 -16.13 7.63 2.34
C THR A 258 -16.61 7.50 3.79
N GLU A 259 -17.68 6.75 3.99
CA GLU A 259 -18.12 6.33 5.33
C GLU A 259 -17.34 5.08 5.75
N GLY A 260 -16.23 5.28 6.48
CA GLY A 260 -15.35 4.20 6.93
C GLY A 260 -13.87 4.50 6.64
N ARG A 261 -13.02 3.52 6.96
CA ARG A 261 -11.57 3.63 6.78
C ARG A 261 -11.18 3.24 5.36
N GLY A 262 -10.76 4.21 4.55
CA GLY A 262 -10.20 3.99 3.23
C GLY A 262 -8.70 3.67 3.30
N THR A 263 -8.28 2.54 2.76
CA THR A 263 -6.88 2.06 2.77
C THR A 263 -6.46 1.45 1.44
N SER A 264 -5.18 1.15 1.27
CA SER A 264 -4.62 0.36 0.15
C SER A 264 -5.01 0.88 -1.23
N PRO A 265 -4.77 2.16 -1.57
CA PRO A 265 -5.10 2.66 -2.91
C PRO A 265 -4.28 1.93 -3.98
N LYS A 266 -4.92 1.59 -5.10
CA LYS A 266 -4.33 0.96 -6.28
C LYS A 266 -4.79 1.69 -7.52
N TRP A 267 -3.86 2.07 -8.38
CA TRP A 267 -4.18 2.70 -9.65
C TRP A 267 -4.62 1.69 -10.70
N ALA A 268 -5.62 2.04 -11.48
CA ALA A 268 -5.82 1.39 -12.76
C ALA A 268 -4.65 1.72 -13.71
N PRO A 269 -4.28 0.82 -14.64
CA PRO A 269 -3.16 1.05 -15.56
C PRO A 269 -3.33 2.28 -16.46
N ASP A 270 -4.56 2.72 -16.70
CA ASP A 270 -4.88 3.92 -17.48
C ASP A 270 -4.64 5.24 -16.72
N GLY A 271 -4.33 5.16 -15.42
CA GLY A 271 -4.10 6.33 -14.56
C GLY A 271 -5.33 7.18 -14.29
N LYS A 272 -6.53 6.71 -14.63
CA LYS A 272 -7.78 7.48 -14.49
C LYS A 272 -8.69 6.99 -13.38
N THR A 273 -8.41 5.83 -12.81
CA THR A 273 -9.22 5.23 -11.75
C THR A 273 -8.33 4.79 -10.61
N ILE A 274 -8.78 5.03 -9.37
CA ILE A 274 -8.17 4.50 -8.16
C ILE A 274 -9.15 3.53 -7.52
N PHE A 275 -8.70 2.33 -7.24
CA PHE A 275 -9.38 1.34 -6.41
C PHE A 275 -8.83 1.42 -5.00
N PHE A 276 -9.67 1.22 -4.00
CA PHE A 276 -9.26 1.21 -2.60
C PHE A 276 -10.23 0.43 -1.74
N THR A 277 -9.74 -0.09 -0.62
CA THR A 277 -10.55 -0.80 0.36
C THR A 277 -11.19 0.19 1.32
N VAL A 278 -12.49 0.04 1.62
CA VAL A 278 -13.19 0.79 2.67
C VAL A 278 -13.77 -0.18 3.68
N CYS A 279 -13.34 -0.07 4.94
CA CYS A 279 -13.83 -0.88 6.04
C CYS A 279 -14.67 -0.02 7.00
N ARG A 280 -15.88 -0.50 7.37
CA ARG A 280 -16.73 0.17 8.37
C ARG A 280 -16.28 -0.21 9.76
N GLU A 281 -16.20 0.75 10.67
CA GLU A 281 -15.55 0.62 11.99
C GLU A 281 -16.08 -0.47 12.93
N SER A 282 -17.31 -0.95 12.71
CA SER A 282 -17.95 -1.92 13.61
C SER A 282 -17.65 -3.39 13.29
N GLN A 283 -16.92 -3.68 12.24
CA GLN A 283 -16.71 -5.04 11.77
C GLN A 283 -15.27 -5.20 11.27
N GLU A 284 -14.41 -5.78 12.10
CA GLU A 284 -13.11 -6.29 11.68
C GLU A 284 -13.22 -6.92 10.29
N ARG A 285 -12.29 -6.68 9.39
CA ARG A 285 -12.16 -7.21 8.00
C ARG A 285 -13.43 -7.77 7.30
N ARG A 286 -14.48 -8.12 8.06
CA ARG A 286 -15.76 -8.68 7.58
C ARG A 286 -16.72 -7.65 6.97
N GLY A 287 -16.44 -6.37 7.12
CA GLY A 287 -17.27 -5.28 6.61
C GLY A 287 -16.57 -4.41 5.56
N CYS A 288 -15.56 -4.94 4.87
CA CYS A 288 -14.81 -4.18 3.87
C CYS A 288 -15.35 -4.40 2.47
N ASP A 289 -15.32 -3.34 1.68
CA ASP A 289 -15.73 -3.30 0.29
C ASP A 289 -14.64 -2.64 -0.56
N ILE A 290 -14.56 -2.98 -1.83
CA ILE A 290 -13.75 -2.25 -2.79
C ILE A 290 -14.55 -1.11 -3.38
N MET A 291 -13.95 0.06 -3.33
CA MET A 291 -14.45 1.27 -3.95
C MET A 291 -13.59 1.66 -5.15
N ALA A 292 -14.19 2.32 -6.13
CA ALA A 292 -13.47 2.92 -7.26
C ALA A 292 -13.84 4.39 -7.37
N ALA A 293 -12.84 5.23 -7.58
CA ALA A 293 -12.98 6.65 -7.87
C ALA A 293 -12.37 6.96 -9.24
N ALA A 294 -13.17 7.50 -10.16
CA ALA A 294 -12.68 8.03 -11.44
C ALA A 294 -12.19 9.47 -11.22
N LEU A 295 -10.99 9.78 -11.69
CA LEU A 295 -10.30 11.07 -11.55
C LEU A 295 -10.54 12.01 -12.72
#